data_316df837a437661115751ca4dd3aca81
#
_entry.id   316df837a437661115751ca4dd3aca81
#
_cell.length_a   1.000
_cell.length_b   1.000
_cell.length_c   1.000
_cell.angle_alpha   90.00
_cell.angle_beta   90.00
_cell.angle_gamma   90.00
#
_symmetry.space_group_name_H-M   'P 1'
#
loop_
_entity.id
_entity.type
_entity.pdbx_description
1 polymer ?
#
loop_
_entity_poly.entity_id
_entity_poly.type
_entity_poly.pdbx_seq_one_letter_code
_entity_poly.pdbx_strand_id
1 'polypeptide(L)'
;MTENNEHLALWGGRFTSGPSPELARLSKSTQFDWRLADDDIAGSRAHARALGRAGLLTADELQRMEDALDTLQRHVDDGSFAPIEDDEDEATALERGLIDIAGDELGGKLRAGRSRNDQIACLIRMWLRRHSRVIAGLLLDLVNALIEQSEKAGRTVMPGRTHMQHAQPVLLAHQL
;
A
#
# COMPACT_ATOMS: atom_id res chain seq x y z
N MET A 1 -26.95 15.44 -27.29
CA MET A 1 -25.49 15.69 -27.27
C MET A 1 -25.00 15.12 -25.96
N THR A 2 -24.57 13.88 -26.01
CA THR A 2 -23.98 13.18 -24.86
C THR A 2 -22.53 13.64 -24.75
N GLU A 3 -22.21 14.41 -23.72
CA GLU A 3 -20.84 14.72 -23.38
C GLU A 3 -20.15 13.41 -23.03
N ASN A 4 -19.28 12.98 -23.94
CA ASN A 4 -18.33 11.90 -23.70
C ASN A 4 -17.31 12.44 -22.72
N ASN A 5 -17.53 12.17 -21.45
CA ASN A 5 -16.52 12.36 -20.41
C ASN A 5 -15.51 11.20 -20.53
N GLU A 6 -14.70 11.23 -21.61
CA GLU A 6 -13.54 10.36 -21.73
C GLU A 6 -12.57 10.79 -20.63
N HIS A 7 -12.49 10.01 -19.56
CA HIS A 7 -11.38 10.07 -18.61
C HIS A 7 -10.11 9.78 -19.39
N LEU A 8 -9.45 10.84 -19.85
CA LEU A 8 -8.19 10.78 -20.57
C LEU A 8 -7.16 10.15 -19.63
N ALA A 9 -6.61 9.01 -20.02
CA ALA A 9 -5.46 8.44 -19.35
C ALA A 9 -4.40 9.53 -19.14
N LEU A 10 -3.77 9.58 -17.97
CA LEU A 10 -2.84 10.63 -17.55
C LEU A 10 -1.72 10.93 -18.56
N TRP A 11 -1.44 10.00 -19.48
CA TRP A 11 -0.40 10.06 -20.50
C TRP A 11 -0.96 10.01 -21.95
N GLY A 12 -2.30 10.04 -22.10
CA GLY A 12 -3.01 9.83 -23.37
C GLY A 12 -3.05 11.01 -24.36
N GLY A 13 -2.58 12.20 -24.00
CA GLY A 13 -2.78 13.44 -24.76
C GLY A 13 -2.22 13.47 -26.20
N ARG A 14 -1.43 12.48 -26.62
CA ARG A 14 -0.92 12.34 -27.99
C ARG A 14 -1.56 11.19 -28.78
N PHE A 15 -2.40 10.41 -28.15
CA PHE A 15 -3.06 9.27 -28.77
C PHE A 15 -4.51 9.61 -29.11
N THR A 16 -4.98 9.14 -30.26
CA THR A 16 -6.37 9.32 -30.72
C THR A 16 -7.31 8.21 -30.25
N SER A 17 -6.75 7.17 -29.62
CA SER A 17 -7.48 6.05 -29.03
C SER A 17 -6.77 5.55 -27.78
N GLY A 18 -7.51 4.93 -26.86
CA GLY A 18 -6.96 4.24 -25.71
C GLY A 18 -6.13 2.99 -26.07
N PRO A 19 -5.49 2.33 -25.09
CA PRO A 19 -4.78 1.08 -25.31
C PRO A 19 -5.74 -0.03 -25.79
N SER A 20 -5.19 -1.05 -26.47
CA SER A 20 -6.00 -2.23 -26.78
C SER A 20 -6.45 -2.94 -25.49
N PRO A 21 -7.56 -3.70 -25.50
CA PRO A 21 -8.01 -4.44 -24.31
C PRO A 21 -6.96 -5.38 -23.74
N GLU A 22 -6.10 -5.95 -24.58
CA GLU A 22 -5.00 -6.83 -24.17
C GLU A 22 -3.91 -6.05 -23.43
N LEU A 23 -3.53 -4.88 -23.97
CA LEU A 23 -2.53 -4.01 -23.35
C LEU A 23 -3.06 -3.46 -22.03
N ALA A 24 -4.31 -3.01 -21.98
CA ALA A 24 -4.93 -2.53 -20.74
C ALA A 24 -4.91 -3.61 -19.64
N ARG A 25 -5.26 -4.87 -19.99
CA ARG A 25 -5.20 -5.98 -19.02
C ARG A 25 -3.78 -6.32 -18.57
N LEU A 26 -2.78 -6.14 -19.43
CA LEU A 26 -1.37 -6.38 -19.09
C LEU A 26 -0.81 -5.27 -18.19
N SER A 27 -1.23 -4.02 -18.43
CA SER A 27 -0.76 -2.84 -17.67
C SER A 27 -1.43 -2.71 -16.30
N LYS A 28 -2.66 -3.22 -16.13
CA LYS A 28 -3.44 -3.03 -14.91
C LYS A 28 -2.81 -3.75 -13.72
N SER A 29 -2.63 -3.02 -12.61
CA SER A 29 -2.00 -3.53 -11.39
C SER A 29 -2.83 -3.35 -10.10
N THR A 30 -4.01 -2.71 -10.19
CA THR A 30 -4.87 -2.41 -9.02
C THR A 30 -5.16 -3.62 -8.13
N GLN A 31 -5.25 -4.83 -8.68
CA GLN A 31 -5.45 -6.07 -7.93
C GLN A 31 -4.27 -6.44 -7.02
N PHE A 32 -3.09 -5.86 -7.24
CA PHE A 32 -1.88 -6.12 -6.45
C PHE A 32 -1.49 -4.91 -5.61
N ASP A 33 -1.54 -3.70 -6.19
CA ASP A 33 -0.96 -2.49 -5.61
C ASP A 33 -1.92 -1.70 -4.73
N TRP A 34 -3.23 -1.95 -4.79
CA TRP A 34 -4.21 -1.31 -3.90
C TRP A 34 -3.85 -1.42 -2.40
N ARG A 35 -3.10 -2.44 -2.01
CA ARG A 35 -2.53 -2.60 -0.65
C ARG A 35 -1.58 -1.48 -0.23
N LEU A 36 -1.13 -0.65 -1.15
CA LEU A 36 -0.25 0.49 -0.92
C LEU A 36 -1.03 1.79 -0.69
N ALA A 37 -2.34 1.81 -0.82
CA ALA A 37 -3.18 3.01 -0.77
C ALA A 37 -2.94 3.86 0.49
N ASP A 38 -2.87 3.23 1.68
CA ASP A 38 -2.57 3.94 2.94
C ASP A 38 -1.19 4.60 2.92
N ASP A 39 -0.20 3.88 2.40
CA ASP A 39 1.17 4.38 2.30
C ASP A 39 1.24 5.51 1.28
N ASP A 40 0.47 5.47 0.16
CA ASP A 40 0.43 6.58 -0.81
C ASP A 40 -0.26 7.81 -0.23
N ILE A 41 -1.40 7.68 0.41
CA ILE A 41 -2.06 8.84 1.04
C ILE A 41 -1.11 9.48 2.06
N ALA A 42 -0.39 8.68 2.87
CA ALA A 42 0.61 9.19 3.80
C ALA A 42 1.78 9.89 3.08
N GLY A 43 2.29 9.30 2.00
CA GLY A 43 3.32 9.88 1.15
C GLY A 43 2.85 11.16 0.46
N SER A 44 1.62 11.18 -0.02
CA SER A 44 0.96 12.33 -0.67
C SER A 44 0.81 13.52 0.30
N ARG A 45 0.46 13.28 1.56
CA ARG A 45 0.47 14.33 2.61
C ARG A 45 1.87 14.93 2.80
N ALA A 46 2.89 14.08 2.88
CA ALA A 46 4.26 14.55 3.03
C ALA A 46 4.73 15.37 1.82
N HIS A 47 4.31 14.96 0.62
CA HIS A 47 4.59 15.68 -0.61
C HIS A 47 3.87 17.02 -0.69
N ALA A 48 2.56 17.09 -0.35
CA ALA A 48 1.80 18.34 -0.28
C ALA A 48 2.48 19.36 0.66
N ARG A 49 2.94 18.92 1.82
CA ARG A 49 3.73 19.76 2.74
C ARG A 49 5.05 20.23 2.14
N ALA A 50 5.69 19.41 1.35
CA ALA A 50 6.91 19.80 0.63
C ALA A 50 6.61 20.85 -0.44
N LEU A 51 5.52 20.71 -1.19
CA LEU A 51 5.05 21.72 -2.15
C LEU A 51 4.72 23.05 -1.48
N GLY A 52 4.06 23.02 -0.32
CA GLY A 52 3.81 24.23 0.49
C GLY A 52 5.11 24.92 0.91
N ARG A 53 6.10 24.16 1.40
CA ARG A 53 7.42 24.72 1.76
C ARG A 53 8.18 25.28 0.55
N ALA A 54 7.96 24.72 -0.63
CA ALA A 54 8.55 25.19 -1.88
C ALA A 54 7.81 26.40 -2.49
N GLY A 55 6.68 26.84 -1.89
CA GLY A 55 5.85 27.93 -2.41
C GLY A 55 5.02 27.57 -3.64
N LEU A 56 4.86 26.28 -3.95
CA LEU A 56 4.02 25.77 -5.04
C LEU A 56 2.56 25.59 -4.63
N LEU A 57 2.29 25.51 -3.34
CA LEU A 57 0.96 25.62 -2.73
C LEU A 57 0.95 26.79 -1.74
N THR A 58 -0.09 27.59 -1.77
CA THR A 58 -0.35 28.57 -0.71
C THR A 58 -0.74 27.87 0.59
N ALA A 59 -0.75 28.57 1.71
CA ALA A 59 -1.16 28.01 3.00
C ALA A 59 -2.61 27.50 2.97
N ASP A 60 -3.52 28.22 2.31
CA ASP A 60 -4.92 27.81 2.14
C ASP A 60 -5.05 26.55 1.26
N GLU A 61 -4.33 26.52 0.13
CA GLU A 61 -4.32 25.34 -0.75
C GLU A 61 -3.74 24.10 -0.07
N LEU A 62 -2.68 24.26 0.72
CA LEU A 62 -2.12 23.17 1.50
C LEU A 62 -3.13 22.63 2.51
N GLN A 63 -3.82 23.51 3.25
CA GLN A 63 -4.84 23.06 4.21
C GLN A 63 -5.97 22.31 3.52
N ARG A 64 -6.51 22.85 2.43
CA ARG A 64 -7.56 22.20 1.64
C ARG A 64 -7.12 20.87 1.04
N MET A 65 -5.85 20.77 0.63
CA MET A 65 -5.26 19.52 0.14
C MET A 65 -5.17 18.46 1.25
N GLU A 66 -4.74 18.86 2.45
CA GLU A 66 -4.69 17.94 3.61
C GLU A 66 -6.09 17.49 4.02
N ASP A 67 -7.08 18.37 4.05
CA ASP A 67 -8.47 18.04 4.35
C ASP A 67 -9.08 17.08 3.30
N ALA A 68 -8.73 17.26 2.03
CA ALA A 68 -9.16 16.37 0.96
C ALA A 68 -8.50 14.98 1.08
N LEU A 69 -7.22 14.91 1.40
CA LEU A 69 -6.53 13.64 1.66
C LEU A 69 -7.07 12.93 2.92
N ASP A 70 -7.49 13.68 3.95
CA ASP A 70 -8.16 13.11 5.13
C ASP A 70 -9.52 12.53 4.78
N THR A 71 -10.25 13.18 3.87
CA THR A 71 -11.53 12.71 3.38
C THR A 71 -11.35 11.45 2.54
N LEU A 72 -10.38 11.45 1.62
CA LEU A 72 -10.06 10.30 0.79
C LEU A 72 -9.64 9.09 1.66
N GLN A 73 -8.79 9.31 2.68
CA GLN A 73 -8.41 8.24 3.60
C GLN A 73 -9.63 7.59 4.28
N ARG A 74 -10.57 8.41 4.77
CA ARG A 74 -11.80 7.89 5.39
C ARG A 74 -12.63 7.06 4.41
N HIS A 75 -12.73 7.49 3.15
CA HIS A 75 -13.45 6.77 2.12
C HIS A 75 -12.77 5.44 1.74
N VAL A 76 -11.43 5.37 1.78
CA VAL A 76 -10.68 4.13 1.61
C VAL A 76 -10.89 3.20 2.80
N ASP A 77 -10.82 3.73 4.03
CA ASP A 77 -10.95 2.96 5.27
C ASP A 77 -12.35 2.34 5.43
N ASP A 78 -13.40 3.07 5.05
CA ASP A 78 -14.80 2.60 5.15
C ASP A 78 -15.27 1.83 3.89
N GLY A 79 -14.43 1.75 2.86
CA GLY A 79 -14.72 1.04 1.62
C GLY A 79 -15.67 1.77 0.67
N SER A 80 -16.01 3.04 0.93
CA SER A 80 -16.83 3.85 0.03
C SER A 80 -16.07 4.34 -1.21
N PHE A 81 -14.74 4.25 -1.19
CA PHE A 81 -13.86 4.48 -2.33
C PHE A 81 -12.99 3.26 -2.60
N ALA A 82 -12.99 2.82 -3.85
CA ALA A 82 -12.18 1.71 -4.35
C ALA A 82 -11.77 1.95 -5.81
N PRO A 83 -10.75 1.24 -6.32
CA PRO A 83 -10.42 1.24 -7.74
C PRO A 83 -11.59 0.81 -8.60
N ILE A 84 -11.72 1.41 -9.79
CA ILE A 84 -12.68 1.03 -10.83
C ILE A 84 -11.96 0.37 -12.01
N GLU A 85 -12.72 -0.07 -13.00
CA GLU A 85 -12.16 -0.78 -14.15
C GLU A 85 -11.20 0.09 -14.97
N ASP A 86 -11.44 1.38 -15.04
CA ASP A 86 -10.64 2.34 -15.80
C ASP A 86 -9.34 2.76 -15.09
N ASP A 87 -9.18 2.45 -13.80
CA ASP A 87 -7.95 2.74 -13.07
C ASP A 87 -6.84 1.73 -13.45
N GLU A 88 -5.70 2.23 -13.93
CA GLU A 88 -4.55 1.42 -14.32
C GLU A 88 -3.81 0.87 -13.11
N ASP A 89 -3.56 1.73 -12.13
CA ASP A 89 -2.85 1.44 -10.88
C ASP A 89 -3.51 2.13 -9.68
N GLU A 90 -3.05 1.80 -8.48
CA GLU A 90 -3.52 2.36 -7.22
C GLU A 90 -3.39 3.89 -7.18
N ALA A 91 -2.30 4.43 -7.72
CA ALA A 91 -2.04 5.85 -7.69
C ALA A 91 -2.96 6.64 -8.66
N THR A 92 -3.35 6.03 -9.79
CA THR A 92 -4.36 6.60 -10.70
C THR A 92 -5.73 6.66 -10.01
N ALA A 93 -6.10 5.58 -9.29
CA ALA A 93 -7.33 5.55 -8.52
C ALA A 93 -7.35 6.65 -7.44
N LEU A 94 -6.29 6.77 -6.64
CA LEU A 94 -6.20 7.77 -5.57
C LEU A 94 -6.16 9.21 -6.12
N GLU A 95 -5.50 9.44 -7.26
CA GLU A 95 -5.52 10.74 -7.93
C GLU A 95 -6.93 11.12 -8.37
N ARG A 96 -7.67 10.20 -8.98
CA ARG A 96 -9.08 10.39 -9.34
C ARG A 96 -9.90 10.75 -8.10
N GLY A 97 -9.78 9.97 -7.01
CA GLY A 97 -10.51 10.24 -5.76
C GLY A 97 -10.14 11.59 -5.14
N LEU A 98 -8.88 12.00 -5.22
CA LEU A 98 -8.46 13.31 -4.73
C LEU A 98 -9.02 14.45 -5.59
N ILE A 99 -9.03 14.29 -6.91
CA ILE A 99 -9.60 15.28 -7.84
C ILE A 99 -11.11 15.41 -7.62
N ASP A 100 -11.83 14.31 -7.42
CA ASP A 100 -13.27 14.33 -7.14
C ASP A 100 -13.61 15.11 -5.86
N ILE A 101 -12.71 15.08 -4.85
CA ILE A 101 -12.90 15.77 -3.56
C ILE A 101 -12.39 17.22 -3.62
N ALA A 102 -11.20 17.46 -4.14
CA ALA A 102 -10.52 18.75 -4.10
C ALA A 102 -10.79 19.65 -5.33
N GLY A 103 -11.31 19.07 -6.42
CA GLY A 103 -11.44 19.68 -7.74
C GLY A 103 -10.15 19.58 -8.57
N ASP A 104 -10.29 19.65 -9.89
CA ASP A 104 -9.21 19.47 -10.87
C ASP A 104 -8.01 20.39 -10.62
N GLU A 105 -8.26 21.67 -10.34
CA GLU A 105 -7.20 22.67 -10.17
C GLU A 105 -6.30 22.35 -8.96
N LEU A 106 -6.89 22.06 -7.81
CA LEU A 106 -6.16 21.81 -6.59
C LEU A 106 -5.60 20.37 -6.58
N GLY A 107 -6.42 19.37 -6.88
CA GLY A 107 -6.02 17.96 -6.89
C GLY A 107 -4.86 17.71 -7.84
N GLY A 108 -4.90 18.30 -9.06
CA GLY A 108 -3.84 18.19 -10.05
C GLY A 108 -2.49 18.78 -9.62
N LYS A 109 -2.47 19.76 -8.70
CA LYS A 109 -1.22 20.36 -8.19
C LYS A 109 -0.35 19.37 -7.41
N LEU A 110 -0.94 18.30 -6.85
CA LEU A 110 -0.18 17.29 -6.09
C LEU A 110 0.87 16.57 -6.94
N ARG A 111 0.72 16.56 -8.28
CA ARG A 111 1.67 15.95 -9.21
C ARG A 111 2.95 16.76 -9.43
N ALA A 112 2.98 18.02 -9.01
CA ALA A 112 4.12 18.89 -9.25
C ALA A 112 5.41 18.29 -8.67
N GLY A 113 6.44 18.16 -9.51
CA GLY A 113 7.75 17.64 -9.11
C GLY A 113 7.77 16.16 -8.67
N ARG A 114 6.73 15.37 -8.96
CA ARG A 114 6.61 13.97 -8.59
C ARG A 114 6.66 13.06 -9.83
N SER A 115 7.48 12.01 -9.76
CA SER A 115 7.49 10.92 -10.75
C SER A 115 6.84 9.68 -10.14
N ARG A 116 6.15 8.89 -10.97
CA ARG A 116 5.59 7.61 -10.54
C ARG A 116 6.68 6.66 -9.97
N ASN A 117 7.89 6.71 -10.53
CA ASN A 117 8.99 5.83 -10.10
C ASN A 117 9.46 6.11 -8.68
N ASP A 118 9.66 7.38 -8.30
CA ASP A 118 10.08 7.74 -6.94
C ASP A 118 8.92 7.55 -5.94
N GLN A 119 7.69 7.81 -6.35
CA GLN A 119 6.48 7.53 -5.58
C GLN A 119 6.44 6.05 -5.19
N ILE A 120 6.38 5.13 -6.16
CA ILE A 120 6.29 3.69 -5.92
C ILE A 120 7.49 3.16 -5.12
N ALA A 121 8.71 3.62 -5.41
CA ALA A 121 9.89 3.22 -4.63
C ALA A 121 9.78 3.62 -3.16
N CYS A 122 9.18 4.78 -2.86
CA CYS A 122 8.91 5.21 -1.49
C CYS A 122 7.83 4.34 -0.82
N LEU A 123 6.70 4.11 -1.51
CA LEU A 123 5.57 3.33 -0.99
C LEU A 123 5.96 1.90 -0.64
N ILE A 124 6.70 1.21 -1.52
CA ILE A 124 7.20 -0.14 -1.26
C ILE A 124 8.06 -0.16 0.01
N ARG A 125 8.94 0.84 0.21
CA ARG A 125 9.76 0.93 1.43
C ARG A 125 8.93 1.19 2.69
N MET A 126 7.90 2.03 2.60
CA MET A 126 6.99 2.30 3.71
C MET A 126 6.21 1.03 4.07
N TRP A 127 5.65 0.35 3.08
CA TRP A 127 4.94 -0.91 3.23
C TRP A 127 5.82 -2.00 3.86
N LEU A 128 7.02 -2.23 3.30
CA LEU A 128 7.98 -3.20 3.84
C LEU A 128 8.36 -2.89 5.28
N ARG A 129 8.63 -1.63 5.61
CA ARG A 129 8.96 -1.21 6.97
C ARG A 129 7.82 -1.50 7.95
N ARG A 130 6.58 -1.24 7.57
CA ARG A 130 5.39 -1.52 8.39
C ARG A 130 5.22 -3.02 8.60
N HIS A 131 5.25 -3.80 7.52
CA HIS A 131 5.05 -5.26 7.57
C HIS A 131 6.19 -6.01 8.25
N SER A 132 7.44 -5.56 8.11
CA SER A 132 8.55 -6.14 8.84
C SER A 132 8.37 -6.03 10.37
N ARG A 133 7.78 -4.95 10.86
CA ARG A 133 7.46 -4.80 12.29
C ARG A 133 6.35 -5.77 12.73
N VAL A 134 5.34 -5.98 11.91
CA VAL A 134 4.28 -6.96 12.18
C VAL A 134 4.88 -8.37 12.24
N ILE A 135 5.71 -8.73 11.25
CA ILE A 135 6.39 -10.03 11.22
C ILE A 135 7.28 -10.22 12.46
N ALA A 136 8.03 -9.19 12.86
CA ALA A 136 8.85 -9.25 14.07
C ALA A 136 8.00 -9.50 15.33
N GLY A 137 6.83 -8.87 15.44
CA GLY A 137 5.87 -9.12 16.52
C GLY A 137 5.39 -10.58 16.53
N LEU A 138 4.96 -11.09 15.39
CA LEU A 138 4.49 -12.49 15.25
C LEU A 138 5.59 -13.51 15.56
N LEU A 139 6.85 -13.21 15.20
CA LEU A 139 7.99 -14.06 15.58
C LEU A 139 8.23 -14.08 17.08
N LEU A 140 8.10 -12.94 17.77
CA LEU A 140 8.20 -12.87 19.22
C LEU A 140 7.07 -13.66 19.89
N ASP A 141 5.85 -13.58 19.39
CA ASP A 141 4.72 -14.36 19.88
C ASP A 141 4.97 -15.86 19.71
N LEU A 142 5.52 -16.29 18.57
CA LEU A 142 5.92 -17.67 18.35
C LEU A 142 7.02 -18.12 19.33
N VAL A 143 8.06 -17.31 19.54
CA VAL A 143 9.14 -17.61 20.49
C VAL A 143 8.57 -17.78 21.91
N ASN A 144 7.69 -16.89 22.35
CA ASN A 144 7.06 -16.98 23.66
C ASN A 144 6.21 -18.26 23.78
N ALA A 145 5.45 -18.62 22.76
CA ALA A 145 4.66 -19.84 22.75
C ALA A 145 5.54 -21.10 22.83
N LEU A 146 6.68 -21.12 22.13
CA LEU A 146 7.65 -22.24 22.21
C LEU A 146 8.29 -22.32 23.59
N ILE A 147 8.66 -21.19 24.22
CA ILE A 147 9.18 -21.16 25.59
C ILE A 147 8.15 -21.74 26.56
N GLU A 148 6.89 -21.27 26.50
CA GLU A 148 5.82 -21.79 27.36
C GLU A 148 5.60 -23.30 27.17
N GLN A 149 5.62 -23.79 25.94
CA GLN A 149 5.49 -25.22 25.68
C GLN A 149 6.69 -26.00 26.18
N SER A 150 7.91 -25.46 26.09
CA SER A 150 9.13 -26.08 26.66
C SER A 150 9.06 -26.18 28.18
N GLU A 151 8.58 -25.14 28.86
CA GLU A 151 8.36 -25.16 30.32
C GLU A 151 7.32 -26.20 30.72
N LYS A 152 6.18 -26.27 29.99
CA LYS A 152 5.14 -27.29 30.23
C LYS A 152 5.64 -28.70 29.97
N ALA A 153 6.46 -28.90 28.92
CA ALA A 153 7.06 -30.21 28.63
C ALA A 153 8.05 -30.65 29.73
N GLY A 154 8.74 -29.71 30.36
CA GLY A 154 9.63 -29.99 31.48
C GLY A 154 10.65 -31.07 31.16
N ARG A 155 10.62 -32.18 31.96
CA ARG A 155 11.53 -33.35 31.80
C ARG A 155 10.91 -34.49 30.99
N THR A 156 9.85 -34.25 30.22
CA THR A 156 9.24 -35.28 29.36
C THR A 156 10.24 -35.81 28.33
N VAL A 157 10.44 -37.12 28.36
CA VAL A 157 11.37 -37.82 27.46
C VAL A 157 10.63 -38.34 26.25
N MET A 158 11.21 -38.19 25.07
CA MET A 158 10.72 -38.75 23.83
C MET A 158 11.83 -39.49 23.06
N PRO A 159 11.51 -40.42 22.14
CA PRO A 159 12.51 -41.05 21.31
C PRO A 159 13.05 -40.05 20.26
N GLY A 160 14.35 -39.80 20.31
CA GLY A 160 15.05 -39.15 19.20
C GLY A 160 14.95 -40.02 17.94
N ARG A 161 15.03 -39.40 16.77
CA ARG A 161 14.94 -40.13 15.49
C ARG A 161 16.02 -39.66 14.52
N THR A 162 16.59 -40.62 13.79
CA THR A 162 17.48 -40.37 12.66
C THR A 162 17.24 -41.45 11.61
N HIS A 163 17.31 -41.08 10.33
CA HIS A 163 17.09 -42.04 9.22
C HIS A 163 15.80 -42.85 9.36
N MET A 164 14.72 -42.22 9.83
CA MET A 164 13.40 -42.82 10.11
C MET A 164 13.41 -43.92 11.19
N GLN A 165 14.49 -44.06 11.98
CA GLN A 165 14.64 -45.02 13.08
C GLN A 165 14.73 -44.34 14.42
N HIS A 166 14.37 -45.06 15.49
CA HIS A 166 14.56 -44.60 16.84
C HIS A 166 16.06 -44.50 17.16
N ALA A 167 16.44 -43.41 17.80
CA ALA A 167 17.78 -43.18 18.30
C ALA A 167 17.72 -43.02 19.84
N GLN A 168 18.64 -42.28 20.42
CA GLN A 168 18.69 -42.04 21.84
C GLN A 168 17.48 -41.25 22.37
N PRO A 169 17.11 -41.42 23.66
CA PRO A 169 16.12 -40.57 24.30
C PRO A 169 16.55 -39.10 24.33
N VAL A 170 15.63 -38.22 24.05
CA VAL A 170 15.83 -36.76 24.10
C VAL A 170 14.70 -36.10 24.89
N LEU A 171 14.91 -34.89 25.41
CA LEU A 171 13.85 -34.14 26.05
C LEU A 171 12.96 -33.46 24.99
N LEU A 172 11.65 -33.54 25.19
CA LEU A 172 10.68 -32.83 24.33
C LEU A 172 10.96 -31.33 24.32
N ALA A 173 11.26 -30.74 25.47
CA ALA A 173 11.63 -29.34 25.61
C ALA A 173 12.83 -28.90 24.73
N HIS A 174 13.69 -29.84 24.35
CA HIS A 174 14.84 -29.57 23.49
C HIS A 174 14.47 -29.54 22.00
N GLN A 175 13.29 -30.04 21.64
CA GLN A 175 12.80 -30.05 20.27
C GLN A 175 11.95 -28.80 19.95
N LEU A 176 11.52 -28.06 20.96
CA LEU A 176 10.76 -26.83 20.87
C LEU A 176 11.70 -25.60 20.81
#